data_b17978b4cdd6e6ed7471a63f61cf09e4
#
_entry.id   b17978b4cdd6e6ed7471a63f61cf09e4
#
_cell.length_a   1.000
_cell.length_b   1.000
_cell.length_c   1.000
_cell.angle_alpha   90.00
_cell.angle_beta   90.00
_cell.angle_gamma   90.00
#
_symmetry.space_group_name_H-M   'P 1'
#
loop_
_entity.id
_entity.type
_entity.pdbx_description
1 polymer ?
#
loop_
_entity_poly.entity_id
_entity_poly.type
_entity_poly.pdbx_seq_one_letter_code
_entity_poly.pdbx_strand_id
1 'polypeptide(L)'
;TNRGNPLFDTGYGTCIAPDGNGALRSNFWGPTDVRSELVRTNAVLFINHDMENGMESFTELAFYKSDSDRTAHASYAFSSSKHRVGPDNYYLNQLKVDIDGVPTAIFAGKELYIDNYRYEEKQRMVNVKKETYRFLQGFRGTNGDWDWEAAFVTSKATSDDMTSNRMSNNLLKAALYDSTPAAYNPFSAGVNSNIERTLIDVYRKGSSELTMIDYKMSNTEFLELPAGDIAVLV
;
A
#
# COMPACT_ATOMS: atom_id res chain seq x y z
N THR A 1 22.21 -27.65 1.83
CA THR A 1 22.35 -28.90 1.07
C THR A 1 20.99 -29.31 0.56
N ASN A 2 20.81 -29.28 -0.74
CA ASN A 2 19.52 -29.45 -1.39
C ASN A 2 19.26 -30.95 -1.63
N ARG A 3 18.74 -31.66 -0.63
CA ARG A 3 18.21 -33.04 -0.71
C ARG A 3 18.92 -33.97 -1.71
N GLY A 4 20.26 -33.86 -1.85
CA GLY A 4 21.06 -34.71 -2.72
C GLY A 4 21.16 -34.29 -4.19
N ASN A 5 20.53 -33.21 -4.62
CA ASN A 5 20.70 -32.71 -5.98
C ASN A 5 21.89 -31.75 -6.08
N PRO A 6 22.66 -31.83 -7.16
CA PRO A 6 23.80 -30.94 -7.34
C PRO A 6 23.35 -29.49 -7.47
N LEU A 7 24.02 -28.62 -6.73
CA LEU A 7 23.89 -27.19 -6.87
C LEU A 7 25.02 -26.69 -7.76
N PHE A 8 24.69 -25.89 -8.78
CA PHE A 8 25.69 -25.23 -9.60
C PHE A 8 26.01 -23.86 -9.00
N ASP A 9 27.28 -23.64 -8.65
CA ASP A 9 27.76 -22.32 -8.23
C ASP A 9 27.73 -21.37 -9.43
N THR A 10 27.12 -20.20 -9.25
CA THR A 10 27.05 -19.17 -10.29
C THR A 10 28.32 -18.35 -10.45
N GLY A 11 29.24 -18.43 -9.49
CA GLY A 11 30.40 -17.54 -9.38
C GLY A 11 30.07 -16.13 -8.90
N TYR A 12 28.80 -15.86 -8.60
CA TYR A 12 28.30 -14.56 -8.09
C TYR A 12 27.77 -14.65 -6.66
N GLY A 13 28.09 -15.71 -5.93
CA GLY A 13 27.65 -15.92 -4.55
C GLY A 13 26.30 -16.62 -4.39
N THR A 14 25.74 -17.14 -5.46
CA THR A 14 24.50 -17.94 -5.46
C THR A 14 24.71 -19.32 -6.12
N CYS A 15 23.75 -20.21 -5.90
CA CYS A 15 23.72 -21.50 -6.53
C CYS A 15 22.40 -21.73 -7.29
N ILE A 16 22.44 -22.44 -8.41
CA ILE A 16 21.26 -22.83 -9.19
C ILE A 16 20.96 -24.31 -8.93
N ALA A 17 19.68 -24.62 -8.68
CA ALA A 17 19.15 -25.97 -8.66
C ALA A 17 18.46 -26.25 -9.98
N PRO A 18 18.96 -27.19 -10.81
CA PRO A 18 18.49 -27.36 -12.20
C PRO A 18 17.11 -27.99 -12.32
N ASP A 19 16.64 -28.68 -11.30
CA ASP A 19 15.39 -29.45 -11.33
C ASP A 19 14.18 -28.76 -10.68
N GLY A 20 14.36 -27.54 -10.19
CA GLY A 20 13.30 -26.75 -9.54
C GLY A 20 12.81 -27.31 -8.20
N ASN A 21 13.21 -28.49 -7.79
CA ASN A 21 12.76 -29.15 -6.55
C ASN A 21 13.48 -28.73 -5.29
N GLY A 22 14.30 -27.75 -5.37
CA GLY A 22 15.09 -27.28 -4.24
C GLY A 22 15.26 -25.78 -4.22
N ALA A 23 14.19 -25.04 -4.42
CA ALA A 23 14.20 -23.59 -4.39
C ALA A 23 14.96 -23.09 -3.15
N LEU A 24 16.05 -22.37 -3.37
CA LEU A 24 16.72 -21.64 -2.32
C LEU A 24 15.72 -20.63 -1.74
N ARG A 25 15.54 -20.66 -0.45
CA ARG A 25 14.62 -19.77 0.25
C ARG A 25 15.41 -18.69 0.94
N SER A 26 14.91 -17.47 0.82
CA SER A 26 15.44 -16.31 1.50
C SER A 26 14.64 -15.98 2.75
N ASN A 27 15.22 -15.18 3.64
CA ASN A 27 14.51 -14.67 4.81
C ASN A 27 13.61 -13.50 4.42
N PHE A 28 12.42 -13.81 3.95
CA PHE A 28 11.42 -12.84 3.50
C PHE A 28 10.99 -11.84 4.59
N TRP A 29 11.06 -12.22 5.86
CA TRP A 29 10.55 -11.42 6.97
C TRP A 29 11.61 -10.57 7.66
N GLY A 30 12.90 -10.86 7.43
CA GLY A 30 13.99 -10.27 8.20
C GLY A 30 14.02 -8.73 8.22
N PRO A 31 13.86 -8.04 7.10
CA PRO A 31 14.01 -6.59 7.04
C PRO A 31 12.68 -5.82 7.00
N THR A 32 11.63 -6.33 7.62
CA THR A 32 10.27 -5.75 7.52
C THR A 32 9.80 -5.25 8.88
N ASP A 33 9.22 -4.07 8.92
CA ASP A 33 8.58 -3.57 10.12
C ASP A 33 7.33 -4.38 10.44
N VAL A 34 7.27 -4.89 11.66
CA VAL A 34 6.08 -5.58 12.18
C VAL A 34 4.94 -4.58 12.42
N ARG A 35 5.30 -3.33 12.76
CA ARG A 35 4.35 -2.26 13.04
C ARG A 35 4.84 -0.96 12.39
N SER A 36 3.92 -0.25 11.74
CA SER A 36 4.22 1.08 11.21
C SER A 36 4.47 2.08 12.33
N GLU A 37 5.42 2.97 12.13
CA GLU A 37 5.45 4.22 12.87
C GLU A 37 4.20 5.03 12.52
N LEU A 38 3.55 5.64 13.52
CA LEU A 38 2.29 6.33 13.31
C LEU A 38 2.19 7.53 14.24
N VAL A 39 2.19 8.71 13.65
CA VAL A 39 1.93 9.97 14.37
C VAL A 39 0.53 10.43 14.02
N ARG A 40 -0.26 10.79 15.05
CA ARG A 40 -1.63 11.30 14.89
C ARG A 40 -1.80 12.60 15.63
N THR A 41 -2.51 13.51 15.00
CA THR A 41 -2.97 14.76 15.62
C THR A 41 -4.47 14.84 15.42
N ASN A 42 -5.18 15.08 16.49
CA ASN A 42 -6.63 15.24 16.49
C ASN A 42 -7.01 16.48 17.31
N ALA A 43 -7.86 17.33 16.77
CA ALA A 43 -8.40 18.49 17.44
C ALA A 43 -9.89 18.59 17.13
N VAL A 44 -10.70 18.79 18.17
CA VAL A 44 -12.15 18.97 18.04
C VAL A 44 -12.55 20.16 18.90
N LEU A 45 -13.40 21.02 18.35
CA LEU A 45 -13.98 22.15 19.04
C LEU A 45 -15.51 22.07 18.92
N PHE A 46 -16.18 22.13 20.06
CA PHE A 46 -17.62 22.23 20.15
C PHE A 46 -17.99 23.60 20.69
N ILE A 47 -18.96 24.25 20.04
CA ILE A 47 -19.51 25.54 20.48
C ILE A 47 -21.04 25.41 20.50
N ASN A 48 -21.63 25.57 21.66
CA ASN A 48 -23.07 25.65 21.83
C ASN A 48 -23.44 27.04 22.29
N HIS A 49 -24.49 27.58 21.74
CA HIS A 49 -24.98 28.91 22.06
C HIS A 49 -26.51 28.91 22.17
N ASP A 50 -27.01 29.21 23.37
CA ASP A 50 -28.44 29.39 23.62
C ASP A 50 -28.86 30.76 23.13
N MET A 51 -29.90 30.82 22.31
CA MET A 51 -30.46 32.05 21.77
C MET A 51 -31.65 32.50 22.66
N GLU A 52 -31.86 33.83 22.74
CA GLU A 52 -32.95 34.41 23.57
C GLU A 52 -34.36 33.93 23.17
N ASN A 53 -34.53 33.39 21.98
CA ASN A 53 -35.80 32.87 21.44
C ASN A 53 -36.05 31.38 21.72
N GLY A 54 -35.27 30.76 22.60
CA GLY A 54 -35.38 29.33 22.94
C GLY A 54 -34.77 28.37 21.93
N MET A 55 -34.08 28.89 20.91
CA MET A 55 -33.28 28.06 20.00
C MET A 55 -31.87 27.90 20.55
N GLU A 56 -31.24 26.79 20.19
CA GLU A 56 -29.83 26.53 20.43
C GLU A 56 -29.12 26.37 19.07
N SER A 57 -27.97 27.03 18.93
CA SER A 57 -27.06 26.77 17.84
C SER A 57 -25.90 25.90 18.33
N PHE A 58 -25.50 24.94 17.52
CA PHE A 58 -24.37 24.08 17.82
C PHE A 58 -23.42 23.98 16.63
N THR A 59 -22.14 24.11 16.94
CA THR A 59 -21.06 24.07 15.92
C THR A 59 -20.04 23.04 16.34
N GLU A 60 -19.59 22.24 15.38
CA GLU A 60 -18.49 21.31 15.54
C GLU A 60 -17.43 21.58 14.48
N LEU A 61 -16.19 21.76 14.93
CA LEU A 61 -15.00 21.81 14.08
C LEU A 61 -14.13 20.62 14.43
N ALA A 62 -13.77 19.81 13.47
CA ALA A 62 -12.86 18.69 13.67
C ALA A 62 -11.73 18.71 12.65
N PHE A 63 -10.54 18.48 13.15
CA PHE A 63 -9.32 18.29 12.36
C PHE A 63 -8.65 16.99 12.77
N TYR A 64 -8.28 16.19 11.79
CA TYR A 64 -7.50 14.98 11.99
C TYR A 64 -6.36 14.92 10.98
N LYS A 65 -5.17 14.56 11.47
CA LYS A 65 -3.99 14.29 10.66
C LYS A 65 -3.32 13.01 11.12
N SER A 66 -2.87 12.20 10.19
CA SER A 66 -1.99 11.07 10.47
C SER A 66 -0.86 10.99 9.48
N ASP A 67 0.32 10.65 9.96
CA ASP A 67 1.51 10.34 9.19
C ASP A 67 2.00 8.96 9.60
N SER A 68 2.18 8.08 8.65
CA SER A 68 2.55 6.68 8.88
C SER A 68 3.67 6.27 7.96
N ASP A 69 4.75 5.78 8.56
CA ASP A 69 5.92 5.24 7.86
C ASP A 69 6.09 3.75 8.16
N ARG A 70 6.40 3.01 7.12
CA ARG A 70 6.65 1.57 7.24
C ARG A 70 7.65 1.08 6.21
N THR A 71 8.62 0.29 6.67
CA THR A 71 9.43 -0.58 5.81
C THR A 71 8.66 -1.85 5.50
N ALA A 72 8.33 -2.08 4.26
CA ALA A 72 7.71 -3.30 3.78
C ALA A 72 8.76 -4.19 3.11
N HIS A 73 8.47 -5.48 3.02
CA HIS A 73 9.35 -6.40 2.28
C HIS A 73 9.55 -5.93 0.84
N ALA A 74 10.67 -6.34 0.26
CA ALA A 74 11.05 -5.99 -1.10
C ALA A 74 9.97 -6.35 -2.13
N SER A 75 10.01 -5.72 -3.28
CA SER A 75 9.15 -6.07 -4.40
C SER A 75 9.39 -7.53 -4.80
N TYR A 76 8.33 -8.24 -5.09
CA TYR A 76 8.41 -9.58 -5.67
C TYR A 76 7.65 -9.60 -6.99
N ALA A 77 8.11 -10.43 -7.89
CA ALA A 77 7.30 -10.78 -9.05
C ALA A 77 6.01 -11.41 -8.54
N PHE A 78 4.88 -11.06 -9.14
CA PHE A 78 3.63 -11.75 -8.84
C PHE A 78 3.87 -13.25 -8.98
N SER A 79 3.33 -14.02 -8.05
CA SER A 79 3.51 -15.48 -8.00
C SER A 79 3.13 -16.21 -9.31
N SER A 80 2.34 -15.55 -10.16
CA SER A 80 1.95 -16.01 -11.50
C SER A 80 2.84 -15.47 -12.63
N SER A 81 3.77 -14.56 -12.34
CA SER A 81 4.62 -13.94 -13.37
C SER A 81 5.93 -14.71 -13.48
N LYS A 82 6.13 -15.35 -14.61
CA LYS A 82 7.43 -15.90 -14.99
C LYS A 82 8.24 -14.81 -15.67
N HIS A 83 9.38 -14.49 -15.09
CA HIS A 83 10.34 -13.60 -15.73
C HIS A 83 11.27 -14.40 -16.64
N ARG A 84 11.66 -13.75 -17.71
CA ARG A 84 12.60 -14.33 -18.68
C ARG A 84 13.85 -13.49 -18.67
N VAL A 85 14.98 -14.12 -18.44
CA VAL A 85 16.29 -13.54 -18.72
C VAL A 85 16.56 -13.75 -20.21
N GLY A 86 16.82 -12.67 -20.94
CA GLY A 86 17.03 -12.75 -22.39
C GLY A 86 18.27 -13.56 -22.75
N PRO A 87 18.29 -14.17 -23.93
CA PRO A 87 19.42 -15.00 -24.39
C PRO A 87 20.72 -14.21 -24.50
N ASP A 88 20.62 -12.88 -24.69
CA ASP A 88 21.78 -11.98 -24.82
C ASP A 88 22.15 -11.32 -23.49
N ASN A 89 21.49 -11.65 -22.38
CA ASN A 89 21.77 -11.04 -21.08
C ASN A 89 23.25 -11.19 -20.72
N TYR A 90 23.87 -10.06 -20.33
CA TYR A 90 25.30 -10.02 -20.06
C TYR A 90 25.76 -11.05 -19.03
N TYR A 91 25.06 -11.18 -17.90
CA TYR A 91 25.47 -12.07 -16.81
C TYR A 91 25.11 -13.53 -17.10
N LEU A 92 24.00 -13.80 -17.79
CA LEU A 92 23.62 -15.14 -18.19
C LEU A 92 24.64 -15.76 -19.15
N ASN A 93 25.16 -14.97 -20.09
CA ASN A 93 26.16 -15.42 -21.05
C ASN A 93 27.55 -15.67 -20.43
N GLN A 94 27.83 -15.05 -19.27
CA GLN A 94 29.06 -15.30 -18.53
C GLN A 94 28.96 -16.43 -17.49
N LEU A 95 27.72 -16.88 -17.22
CA LEU A 95 27.47 -17.92 -16.24
C LEU A 95 28.06 -19.25 -16.71
N LYS A 96 29.02 -19.76 -15.95
CA LYS A 96 29.64 -21.07 -16.19
C LYS A 96 29.28 -22.01 -15.06
N VAL A 97 28.96 -23.23 -15.41
CA VAL A 97 28.77 -24.33 -14.46
C VAL A 97 29.89 -25.33 -14.65
N ASP A 98 30.39 -25.87 -13.54
CA ASP A 98 31.39 -26.92 -13.60
C ASP A 98 30.70 -28.25 -14.01
N ILE A 99 31.14 -28.81 -15.10
CA ILE A 99 30.73 -30.16 -15.55
C ILE A 99 31.99 -31.01 -15.64
N ASP A 100 32.13 -31.95 -14.73
CA ASP A 100 33.27 -32.85 -14.65
C ASP A 100 34.63 -32.14 -14.61
N GLY A 101 34.70 -31.02 -13.88
CA GLY A 101 35.92 -30.20 -13.76
C GLY A 101 36.13 -29.19 -14.90
N VAL A 102 35.17 -29.07 -15.82
CA VAL A 102 35.25 -28.15 -16.98
C VAL A 102 34.21 -27.03 -16.86
N PRO A 103 34.62 -25.74 -16.66
CA PRO A 103 33.71 -24.61 -16.64
C PRO A 103 32.99 -24.41 -17.98
N THR A 104 31.72 -24.78 -18.05
CA THR A 104 30.93 -24.80 -19.29
C THR A 104 29.79 -23.79 -19.25
N ALA A 105 29.67 -22.97 -20.30
CA ALA A 105 28.63 -21.94 -20.45
C ALA A 105 27.34 -22.56 -21.05
N ILE A 106 26.64 -23.36 -20.28
CA ILE A 106 25.46 -24.13 -20.77
C ILE A 106 24.25 -23.26 -21.05
N PHE A 107 24.19 -22.05 -20.52
CA PHE A 107 23.07 -21.12 -20.68
C PHE A 107 23.31 -20.05 -21.74
N ALA A 108 24.52 -19.93 -22.28
CA ALA A 108 24.86 -18.94 -23.28
C ALA A 108 23.95 -19.01 -24.51
N GLY A 109 23.40 -17.90 -24.93
CA GLY A 109 22.47 -17.81 -26.07
C GLY A 109 21.10 -18.44 -25.85
N LYS A 110 20.75 -18.84 -24.61
CA LYS A 110 19.46 -19.45 -24.27
C LYS A 110 18.66 -18.55 -23.35
N GLU A 111 17.35 -18.51 -23.54
CA GLU A 111 16.45 -17.83 -22.61
C GLU A 111 16.30 -18.63 -21.32
N LEU A 112 16.46 -17.97 -20.15
CA LEU A 112 16.28 -18.60 -18.85
C LEU A 112 14.97 -18.12 -18.23
N TYR A 113 14.14 -19.05 -17.77
CA TYR A 113 12.92 -18.74 -17.03
C TYR A 113 13.20 -18.68 -15.53
N ILE A 114 12.77 -17.59 -14.89
CA ILE A 114 12.83 -17.44 -13.44
C ILE A 114 11.39 -17.43 -12.91
N ASP A 115 11.11 -18.33 -11.98
CA ASP A 115 9.81 -18.43 -11.32
C ASP A 115 9.96 -18.13 -9.82
N ASN A 116 9.00 -17.41 -9.26
CA ASN A 116 8.94 -17.05 -7.83
C ASN A 116 10.21 -16.35 -7.29
N TYR A 117 10.89 -15.56 -8.12
CA TYR A 117 12.08 -14.84 -7.72
C TYR A 117 11.74 -13.69 -6.75
N ARG A 118 12.60 -13.47 -5.74
CA ARG A 118 12.50 -12.41 -4.76
C ARG A 118 13.60 -11.39 -4.97
N TYR A 119 13.21 -10.12 -5.07
CA TYR A 119 14.13 -8.99 -5.23
C TYR A 119 14.41 -8.38 -3.85
N GLU A 120 15.32 -8.98 -3.09
CA GLU A 120 15.53 -8.67 -1.67
C GLU A 120 16.48 -7.52 -1.40
N GLU A 121 17.12 -7.00 -2.44
CA GLU A 121 18.16 -5.99 -2.36
C GLU A 121 17.65 -4.63 -1.85
N LYS A 122 16.36 -4.34 -2.09
CA LYS A 122 15.74 -3.06 -1.68
C LYS A 122 14.35 -3.28 -1.11
N GLN A 123 14.18 -2.90 0.14
CA GLN A 123 12.87 -2.86 0.78
C GLN A 123 12.04 -1.71 0.22
N ARG A 124 10.73 -1.91 0.21
CA ARG A 124 9.79 -0.84 -0.11
C ARG A 124 9.58 0.03 1.12
N MET A 125 9.65 1.33 0.92
CA MET A 125 9.26 2.31 1.92
C MET A 125 7.83 2.77 1.60
N VAL A 126 6.95 2.73 2.58
CA VAL A 126 5.55 3.14 2.43
C VAL A 126 5.28 4.28 3.40
N ASN A 127 5.03 5.47 2.85
CA ASN A 127 4.60 6.64 3.60
C ASN A 127 3.14 6.95 3.25
N VAL A 128 2.28 7.12 4.27
CA VAL A 128 0.88 7.46 4.08
C VAL A 128 0.52 8.64 4.96
N LYS A 129 0.13 9.74 4.33
CA LYS A 129 -0.36 10.95 4.99
C LYS A 129 -1.86 11.09 4.75
N LYS A 130 -2.60 11.32 5.82
CA LYS A 130 -4.05 11.56 5.75
C LYS A 130 -4.39 12.81 6.53
N GLU A 131 -5.28 13.61 5.95
CA GLU A 131 -5.83 14.80 6.61
C GLU A 131 -7.35 14.83 6.41
N THR A 132 -8.06 15.21 7.44
CA THR A 132 -9.52 15.36 7.41
C THR A 132 -9.91 16.62 8.14
N TYR A 133 -10.76 17.40 7.50
CA TYR A 133 -11.40 18.59 8.06
C TYR A 133 -12.91 18.37 8.03
N ARG A 134 -13.58 18.70 9.12
CA ARG A 134 -15.04 18.63 9.22
C ARG A 134 -15.55 19.89 9.89
N PHE A 135 -16.58 20.47 9.31
CA PHE A 135 -17.39 21.55 9.86
C PHE A 135 -18.84 21.09 9.90
N LEU A 136 -19.46 21.28 11.06
CA LEU A 136 -20.88 21.07 11.23
C LEU A 136 -21.46 22.33 11.91
N GLN A 137 -22.56 22.81 11.38
CA GLN A 137 -23.37 23.86 11.99
C GLN A 137 -24.81 23.37 12.04
N GLY A 138 -25.39 23.41 13.23
CA GLY A 138 -26.79 23.05 13.39
C GLY A 138 -27.53 24.05 14.28
N PHE A 139 -28.84 23.95 14.19
CA PHE A 139 -29.79 24.67 15.04
C PHE A 139 -30.84 23.69 15.51
N ARG A 140 -31.27 23.83 16.75
CA ARG A 140 -32.38 23.05 17.32
C ARG A 140 -33.25 23.90 18.19
N GLY A 141 -34.49 23.51 18.37
CA GLY A 141 -35.43 24.23 19.21
C GLY A 141 -36.79 23.57 19.24
N THR A 142 -37.67 24.16 20.01
CA THR A 142 -39.07 23.71 20.14
C THR A 142 -39.99 24.79 19.60
N ASN A 143 -41.02 24.40 18.84
CA ASN A 143 -42.08 25.30 18.37
C ASN A 143 -43.45 24.64 18.64
N GLY A 144 -44.13 25.11 19.68
CA GLY A 144 -45.30 24.41 20.22
C GLY A 144 -44.93 23.04 20.72
N ASP A 145 -45.62 22.00 20.26
CA ASP A 145 -45.40 20.62 20.65
C ASP A 145 -44.38 19.90 19.75
N TRP A 146 -43.68 20.66 18.87
CA TRP A 146 -42.72 20.11 17.92
C TRP A 146 -41.30 20.47 18.32
N ASP A 147 -40.47 19.44 18.52
CA ASP A 147 -39.03 19.58 18.58
C ASP A 147 -38.47 19.45 17.15
N TRP A 148 -37.52 20.29 16.82
CA TRP A 148 -36.87 20.29 15.51
C TRP A 148 -35.37 20.49 15.61
N GLU A 149 -34.64 19.91 14.63
CA GLU A 149 -33.22 20.13 14.46
C GLU A 149 -32.90 20.20 12.98
N ALA A 150 -32.07 21.14 12.59
CA ALA A 150 -31.53 21.28 11.26
C ALA A 150 -30.01 21.40 11.33
N ALA A 151 -29.30 20.69 10.52
CA ALA A 151 -27.85 20.70 10.47
C ALA A 151 -27.30 20.73 9.05
N PHE A 152 -26.22 21.46 8.89
CA PHE A 152 -25.37 21.44 7.71
C PHE A 152 -24.02 20.84 8.09
N VAL A 153 -23.51 19.93 7.31
CA VAL A 153 -22.18 19.37 7.50
C VAL A 153 -21.40 19.41 6.19
N THR A 154 -20.16 19.80 6.28
CA THR A 154 -19.20 19.63 5.18
C THR A 154 -17.90 19.03 5.72
N SER A 155 -17.33 18.13 4.97
CA SER A 155 -16.04 17.53 5.29
C SER A 155 -15.21 17.27 4.06
N LYS A 156 -13.89 17.34 4.23
CA LYS A 156 -12.92 17.00 3.20
C LYS A 156 -11.86 16.11 3.81
N ALA A 157 -11.62 14.97 3.15
CA ALA A 157 -10.55 14.05 3.50
C ALA A 157 -9.59 13.92 2.32
N THR A 158 -8.29 13.92 2.61
CA THR A 158 -7.22 13.65 1.64
C THR A 158 -6.35 12.51 2.11
N SER A 159 -5.81 11.77 1.16
CA SER A 159 -4.84 10.71 1.41
C SER A 159 -3.75 10.77 0.36
N ASP A 160 -2.51 10.96 0.80
CA ASP A 160 -1.30 10.88 -0.02
C ASP A 160 -0.53 9.62 0.39
N ASP A 161 -0.39 8.68 -0.54
CA ASP A 161 0.33 7.43 -0.35
C ASP A 161 1.49 7.38 -1.34
N MET A 162 2.70 7.26 -0.82
CA MET A 162 3.92 7.07 -1.58
C MET A 162 4.53 5.72 -1.22
N THR A 163 4.79 4.91 -2.22
CA THR A 163 5.55 3.67 -2.07
C THR A 163 6.80 3.74 -2.92
N SER A 164 7.95 3.84 -2.28
CA SER A 164 9.25 3.83 -2.95
C SER A 164 9.76 2.41 -3.17
N ASN A 165 10.72 2.26 -4.08
CA ASN A 165 11.37 1.00 -4.43
C ASN A 165 10.40 -0.08 -4.96
N ARG A 166 9.39 0.34 -5.73
CA ARG A 166 8.52 -0.58 -6.46
C ARG A 166 9.20 -1.05 -7.74
N MET A 167 9.23 -2.37 -7.95
CA MET A 167 9.71 -2.95 -9.21
C MET A 167 8.77 -2.60 -10.36
N SER A 168 9.29 -2.00 -11.41
CA SER A 168 8.58 -1.80 -12.68
C SER A 168 8.78 -3.00 -13.59
N ASN A 169 7.70 -3.64 -14.02
CA ASN A 169 7.77 -4.79 -14.92
C ASN A 169 8.45 -4.46 -16.25
N ASN A 170 8.21 -3.27 -16.79
CA ASN A 170 8.79 -2.84 -18.06
C ASN A 170 10.30 -2.60 -17.94
N LEU A 171 10.72 -1.89 -16.88
CA LEU A 171 12.14 -1.64 -16.62
C LEU A 171 12.89 -2.92 -16.30
N LEU A 172 12.28 -3.80 -15.50
CA LEU A 172 12.84 -5.12 -15.19
C LEU A 172 13.02 -5.95 -16.45
N LYS A 173 12.00 -6.02 -17.30
CA LYS A 173 12.10 -6.74 -18.58
C LYS A 173 13.24 -6.20 -19.44
N ALA A 174 13.33 -4.87 -19.59
CA ALA A 174 14.43 -4.26 -20.33
C ALA A 174 15.80 -4.59 -19.72
N ALA A 175 15.91 -4.57 -18.40
CA ALA A 175 17.17 -4.90 -17.70
C ALA A 175 17.53 -6.37 -17.79
N LEU A 176 16.56 -7.29 -17.84
CA LEU A 176 16.79 -8.73 -18.02
C LEU A 176 17.19 -9.12 -19.46
N TYR A 177 16.89 -8.26 -20.43
CA TYR A 177 17.28 -8.47 -21.85
C TYR A 177 18.50 -7.64 -22.28
N ASP A 178 19.11 -6.89 -21.35
CA ASP A 178 20.26 -6.03 -21.64
C ASP A 178 21.54 -6.87 -21.80
N SER A 179 22.27 -6.65 -22.89
CA SER A 179 23.54 -7.32 -23.22
C SER A 179 24.78 -6.62 -22.66
N THR A 180 24.61 -5.52 -21.92
CA THR A 180 25.69 -4.76 -21.32
C THR A 180 25.90 -5.06 -19.84
N PRO A 181 27.03 -4.68 -19.24
CA PRO A 181 27.24 -4.84 -17.79
C PRO A 181 26.20 -4.12 -16.91
N ALA A 182 25.38 -3.24 -17.49
CA ALA A 182 24.25 -2.60 -16.81
C ALA A 182 23.01 -3.50 -16.71
N ALA A 183 23.01 -4.70 -17.29
CA ALA A 183 21.94 -5.68 -17.15
C ALA A 183 21.60 -5.96 -15.68
N TYR A 184 20.37 -6.32 -15.39
CA TYR A 184 20.05 -6.88 -14.08
C TYR A 184 20.70 -8.25 -13.92
N ASN A 185 21.41 -8.43 -12.78
CA ASN A 185 22.09 -9.68 -12.46
C ASN A 185 21.28 -10.50 -11.43
N PRO A 186 20.46 -11.45 -11.83
CA PRO A 186 19.66 -12.27 -10.90
C PRO A 186 20.50 -13.30 -10.12
N PHE A 187 21.78 -13.46 -10.44
CA PHE A 187 22.65 -14.49 -9.88
C PHE A 187 23.52 -13.99 -8.72
N SER A 188 23.47 -12.68 -8.41
CA SER A 188 24.39 -12.02 -7.51
C SER A 188 23.95 -11.99 -6.03
N ALA A 189 22.80 -12.55 -5.69
CA ALA A 189 22.19 -12.43 -4.35
C ALA A 189 22.09 -10.98 -3.87
N GLY A 190 21.85 -10.04 -4.78
CA GLY A 190 21.74 -8.62 -4.48
C GLY A 190 23.05 -7.84 -4.45
N VAL A 191 24.18 -8.50 -4.58
CA VAL A 191 25.48 -7.82 -4.68
C VAL A 191 25.72 -7.42 -6.14
N ASN A 192 25.75 -6.09 -6.41
CA ASN A 192 25.92 -5.55 -7.77
C ASN A 192 24.86 -6.08 -8.77
N SER A 193 23.62 -6.16 -8.33
CA SER A 193 22.52 -6.65 -9.17
C SER A 193 22.04 -5.64 -10.21
N ASN A 194 22.42 -4.36 -10.11
CA ASN A 194 21.88 -3.24 -10.89
C ASN A 194 20.35 -3.04 -10.71
N ILE A 195 19.81 -3.38 -9.56
CA ILE A 195 18.37 -3.32 -9.28
C ILE A 195 17.81 -1.90 -9.41
N GLU A 196 18.58 -0.87 -9.09
CA GLU A 196 18.14 0.53 -9.04
C GLU A 196 17.48 0.99 -10.35
N ARG A 197 17.98 0.53 -11.49
CA ARG A 197 17.41 0.87 -12.80
C ARG A 197 16.02 0.28 -13.06
N THR A 198 15.57 -0.63 -12.20
CA THR A 198 14.27 -1.31 -12.31
C THR A 198 13.22 -0.76 -11.36
N LEU A 199 13.64 0.12 -10.44
CA LEU A 199 12.80 0.65 -9.38
C LEU A 199 12.14 1.97 -9.76
N ILE A 200 10.94 2.16 -9.24
CA ILE A 200 10.15 3.39 -9.37
C ILE A 200 9.47 3.72 -8.05
N ASP A 201 9.14 4.99 -7.88
CA ASP A 201 8.24 5.45 -6.83
C ASP A 201 6.82 5.52 -7.38
N VAL A 202 5.87 5.02 -6.59
CA VAL A 202 4.45 5.02 -6.94
C VAL A 202 3.70 5.92 -5.98
N TYR A 203 3.04 6.92 -6.54
CA TYR A 203 2.23 7.89 -5.81
C TYR A 203 0.76 7.60 -6.05
N ARG A 204 -0.03 7.61 -4.98
CA ARG A 204 -1.48 7.54 -5.03
C ARG A 204 -2.04 8.69 -4.20
N LYS A 205 -2.89 9.50 -4.82
CA LYS A 205 -3.57 10.61 -4.17
C LYS A 205 -5.07 10.36 -4.25
N GLY A 206 -5.73 10.51 -3.14
CA GLY A 206 -7.18 10.42 -3.03
C GLY A 206 -7.73 11.64 -2.31
N SER A 207 -8.89 12.09 -2.72
CA SER A 207 -9.69 13.05 -1.97
C SER A 207 -11.15 12.63 -1.96
N SER A 208 -11.82 12.95 -0.87
CA SER A 208 -13.25 12.75 -0.71
C SER A 208 -13.84 14.00 -0.07
N GLU A 209 -14.96 14.44 -0.59
CA GLU A 209 -15.71 15.57 -0.07
C GLU A 209 -17.15 15.14 0.21
N LEU A 210 -17.69 15.56 1.34
CA LEU A 210 -19.07 15.34 1.73
C LEU A 210 -19.69 16.67 2.07
N THR A 211 -20.87 16.95 1.53
CA THR A 211 -21.73 18.05 1.94
C THR A 211 -23.14 17.50 2.11
N MET A 212 -23.73 17.76 3.26
CA MET A 212 -25.04 17.23 3.62
C MET A 212 -25.84 18.29 4.39
N ILE A 213 -27.13 18.31 4.17
CA ILE A 213 -28.11 19.03 5.00
C ILE A 213 -29.03 17.95 5.57
N ASP A 214 -29.24 18.04 6.85
CA ASP A 214 -30.14 17.17 7.60
C ASP A 214 -31.19 18.00 8.31
N TYR A 215 -32.42 17.51 8.33
CA TYR A 215 -33.51 18.11 9.07
C TYR A 215 -34.36 17.02 9.68
N LYS A 216 -34.68 17.16 10.95
CA LYS A 216 -35.61 16.27 11.65
C LYS A 216 -36.57 17.08 12.49
N MET A 217 -37.79 16.60 12.66
CA MET A 217 -38.74 17.13 13.61
C MET A 217 -39.56 15.99 14.22
N SER A 218 -39.94 16.19 15.46
CA SER A 218 -40.71 15.23 16.24
C SER A 218 -41.79 15.88 17.09
N ASN A 219 -42.89 15.17 17.24
CA ASN A 219 -43.94 15.48 18.17
C ASN A 219 -44.33 14.21 18.91
N THR A 220 -44.23 14.22 20.23
CA THR A 220 -44.49 13.05 21.08
C THR A 220 -45.97 12.88 21.38
N GLU A 221 -46.79 13.95 21.20
CA GLU A 221 -48.22 14.02 21.48
C GLU A 221 -49.00 14.46 20.24
N PHE A 222 -48.63 13.92 19.06
CA PHE A 222 -49.23 14.34 17.78
C PHE A 222 -50.73 14.05 17.68
N LEU A 223 -51.18 12.93 18.30
CA LEU A 223 -52.58 12.54 18.33
C LEU A 223 -52.84 11.77 19.62
N GLU A 224 -53.74 12.31 20.46
CA GLU A 224 -54.20 11.64 21.67
C GLU A 224 -55.26 10.57 21.37
N LEU A 225 -55.02 9.36 21.81
CA LEU A 225 -55.98 8.25 21.70
C LEU A 225 -56.30 7.71 23.10
N PRO A 226 -57.48 7.03 23.30
CA PRO A 226 -57.84 6.45 24.58
C PRO A 226 -56.84 5.42 25.14
N ALA A 227 -55.94 4.93 24.30
CA ALA A 227 -54.93 3.93 24.66
C ALA A 227 -53.54 4.55 24.86
N GLY A 228 -53.36 5.87 24.66
CA GLY A 228 -52.09 6.61 24.68
C GLY A 228 -51.81 7.42 23.45
N ASP A 229 -50.80 8.26 23.47
CA ASP A 229 -50.48 9.19 22.43
C ASP A 229 -49.73 8.56 21.26
N ILE A 230 -49.97 9.09 20.07
CA ILE A 230 -49.19 8.77 18.90
C ILE A 230 -48.08 9.79 18.72
N ALA A 231 -46.83 9.35 18.73
CA ALA A 231 -45.66 10.14 18.39
C ALA A 231 -45.35 10.07 16.88
N VAL A 232 -44.85 11.18 16.33
CA VAL A 232 -44.40 11.28 14.92
C VAL A 232 -42.96 11.80 14.91
N LEU A 233 -42.14 11.19 14.05
CA LEU A 233 -40.79 11.62 13.71
C LEU A 233 -40.67 11.68 12.18
N VAL A 234 -40.18 12.79 11.66
CA VAL A 234 -39.93 13.04 10.23
C VAL A 234 -38.48 13.41 10.03
#